data_25ac1a643ad10d33833070b267c0d4b4
#
_entry.id   25ac1a643ad10d33833070b267c0d4b4
#
_cell.length_a   1.000
_cell.length_b   1.000
_cell.length_c   1.000
_cell.angle_alpha   90.00
_cell.angle_beta   90.00
_cell.angle_gamma   90.00
#
_symmetry.space_group_name_H-M   'P 1'
#
loop_
_entity.id
_entity.type
_entity.pdbx_description
1 polymer ?
#
loop_
_entity_poly.entity_id
_entity_poly.type
_entity_poly.pdbx_seq_one_letter_code
_entity_poly.pdbx_strand_id
1 'polypeptide(L)'
;MRLKILRLVYLHFASDIGRVFENVVGKSKTKRRSGCPVSISLDIFGDRWSLLIIRDLMVRGLRTFKEFQRSGEGIASNILSDRLHKLETAGIITAEQEKTDRRRANYRLTEKGIDLAPVLLELLIWGARNENTGAPCAVVEEMESNREKVLAEARRRWRERDTTPLIPRFDDVVHKPGKKPKIQRAS
;
A
#
# COMPACT_ATOMS: atom_id res chain seq x y z
N MET A 1 19.01 22.70 23.72
CA MET A 1 19.82 21.59 23.15
C MET A 1 19.07 20.75 22.09
N ARG A 2 17.74 20.59 22.15
CA ARG A 2 16.94 19.79 21.18
C ARG A 2 16.83 20.40 19.75
N LEU A 3 16.82 21.73 19.57
CA LEU A 3 16.69 22.38 18.27
C LEU A 3 17.95 22.27 17.40
N LYS A 4 19.14 22.14 17.97
CA LYS A 4 20.40 22.03 17.21
C LYS A 4 20.57 20.65 16.56
N ILE A 5 20.05 19.59 17.19
CA ILE A 5 20.10 18.22 16.65
C ILE A 5 19.18 18.08 15.44
N LEU A 6 17.96 18.65 15.48
CA LEU A 6 17.05 18.66 14.32
C LEU A 6 17.67 19.40 13.11
N ARG A 7 18.41 20.47 13.33
CA ARG A 7 19.04 21.25 12.24
C ARG A 7 20.23 20.52 11.60
N LEU A 8 20.99 19.76 12.40
CA LEU A 8 22.11 18.94 11.89
C LEU A 8 21.60 17.71 11.10
N VAL A 9 20.57 17.06 11.58
CA VAL A 9 19.92 15.94 10.89
C VAL A 9 19.30 16.41 9.58
N TYR A 10 18.69 17.61 9.56
CA TYR A 10 18.10 18.18 8.35
C TYR A 10 19.14 18.53 7.28
N LEU A 11 20.31 19.05 7.68
CA LEU A 11 21.41 19.42 6.76
C LEU A 11 22.16 18.20 6.22
N HIS A 12 22.33 17.16 7.01
CA HIS A 12 22.97 15.90 6.55
C HIS A 12 22.05 15.09 5.65
N PHE A 13 20.75 15.07 5.96
CA PHE A 13 19.73 14.39 5.15
C PHE A 13 19.47 15.10 3.82
N ALA A 14 19.60 16.42 3.76
CA ALA A 14 19.37 17.20 2.54
C ALA A 14 20.47 17.01 1.48
N SER A 15 21.72 16.74 1.88
CA SER A 15 22.83 16.52 0.94
C SER A 15 22.82 15.13 0.29
N ASP A 16 22.37 14.10 1.00
CA ASP A 16 22.31 12.73 0.46
C ASP A 16 21.04 12.49 -0.35
N ILE A 17 19.92 13.08 0.05
CA ILE A 17 18.66 13.01 -0.70
C ILE A 17 18.79 13.69 -2.06
N GLY A 18 19.52 14.80 -2.17
CA GLY A 18 19.70 15.53 -3.43
C GLY A 18 20.34 14.67 -4.54
N ARG A 19 21.34 13.85 -4.22
CA ARG A 19 22.03 12.99 -5.19
C ARG A 19 21.23 11.75 -5.61
N VAL A 20 20.40 11.22 -4.72
CA VAL A 20 19.56 10.05 -5.02
C VAL A 20 18.35 10.46 -5.87
N PHE A 21 17.82 11.68 -5.68
CA PHE A 21 16.65 12.16 -6.42
C PHE A 21 16.96 12.59 -7.86
N GLU A 22 18.17 13.02 -8.18
CA GLU A 22 18.51 13.42 -9.56
C GLU A 22 18.51 12.26 -10.56
N ASN A 23 18.75 11.03 -10.10
CA ASN A 23 18.83 9.84 -10.96
C ASN A 23 17.50 9.05 -11.11
N VAL A 24 16.46 9.36 -10.33
CA VAL A 24 15.20 8.58 -10.31
C VAL A 24 14.02 9.32 -10.91
N VAL A 25 14.10 10.64 -11.07
CA VAL A 25 12.98 11.44 -11.57
C VAL A 25 13.19 11.80 -13.03
N GLY A 26 12.67 10.92 -13.92
CA GLY A 26 12.38 11.34 -15.29
C GLY A 26 11.56 12.63 -15.26
N LYS A 27 12.00 13.65 -16.00
CA LYS A 27 11.43 15.01 -16.03
C LYS A 27 9.97 14.99 -16.48
N SER A 28 9.03 14.73 -15.56
CA SER A 28 7.63 15.08 -15.76
C SER A 28 7.49 16.60 -15.66
N LYS A 29 7.17 17.26 -16.78
CA LYS A 29 6.98 18.72 -16.89
C LYS A 29 5.66 19.22 -16.26
N THR A 30 4.99 18.43 -15.43
CA THR A 30 3.80 18.87 -14.72
C THR A 30 4.20 19.80 -13.57
N LYS A 31 3.77 21.05 -13.62
CA LYS A 31 3.94 22.03 -12.54
C LYS A 31 3.37 21.44 -11.24
N ARG A 32 4.22 21.02 -10.33
CA ARG A 32 3.81 20.46 -9.04
C ARG A 32 3.05 21.52 -8.25
N ARG A 33 1.88 21.15 -7.73
CA ARG A 33 1.01 22.03 -6.93
C ARG A 33 1.65 22.39 -5.58
N SER A 34 2.46 21.51 -5.02
CA SER A 34 3.06 21.64 -3.69
C SER A 34 4.44 20.99 -3.64
N GLY A 35 5.32 21.50 -2.77
CA GLY A 35 6.59 20.83 -2.40
C GLY A 35 6.45 19.87 -1.21
N CYS A 36 5.26 19.75 -0.62
CA CYS A 36 5.01 18.87 0.53
C CYS A 36 5.07 17.40 0.09
N PRO A 37 5.92 16.55 0.71
CA PRO A 37 6.01 15.12 0.38
C PRO A 37 4.66 14.39 0.49
N VAL A 38 3.85 14.70 1.50
CA VAL A 38 2.52 14.11 1.68
C VAL A 38 1.60 14.48 0.52
N SER A 39 1.57 15.77 0.11
CA SER A 39 0.76 16.23 -1.02
C SER A 39 1.17 15.53 -2.32
N ILE A 40 2.47 15.41 -2.57
CA ILE A 40 3.01 14.72 -3.76
C ILE A 40 2.62 13.24 -3.76
N SER A 41 2.70 12.58 -2.61
CA SER A 41 2.29 11.18 -2.46
C SER A 41 0.79 11.00 -2.75
N LEU A 42 -0.05 11.89 -2.24
CA LEU A 42 -1.49 11.86 -2.49
C LEU A 42 -1.85 12.14 -3.96
N ASP A 43 -1.05 12.90 -4.69
CA ASP A 43 -1.23 13.06 -6.15
C ASP A 43 -1.04 11.73 -6.91
N ILE A 44 -0.25 10.80 -6.36
CA ILE A 44 0.03 9.49 -6.96
C ILE A 44 -1.01 8.44 -6.55
N PHE A 45 -1.24 8.27 -5.25
CA PHE A 45 -2.08 7.19 -4.71
C PHE A 45 -3.14 7.66 -3.68
N GLY A 46 -3.45 8.96 -3.63
CA GLY A 46 -4.42 9.50 -2.67
C GLY A 46 -5.89 9.20 -2.97
N ASP A 47 -6.19 8.46 -4.01
CA ASP A 47 -7.52 7.93 -4.25
C ASP A 47 -7.68 6.53 -3.65
N ARG A 48 -8.92 6.19 -3.24
CA ARG A 48 -9.19 4.90 -2.59
C ARG A 48 -8.79 3.68 -3.43
N TRP A 49 -8.93 3.75 -4.73
CA TRP A 49 -8.71 2.61 -5.62
C TRP A 49 -7.24 2.27 -5.77
N SER A 50 -6.38 3.28 -5.87
CA SER A 50 -4.92 3.09 -5.94
C SER A 50 -4.39 2.36 -4.72
N LEU A 51 -4.78 2.78 -3.50
CA LEU A 51 -4.35 2.11 -2.27
C LEU A 51 -4.93 0.70 -2.14
N LEU A 52 -6.17 0.46 -2.59
CA LEU A 52 -6.77 -0.87 -2.58
C LEU A 52 -6.08 -1.83 -3.56
N ILE A 53 -5.68 -1.37 -4.74
CA ILE A 53 -4.91 -2.17 -5.71
C ILE A 53 -3.53 -2.53 -5.11
N ILE A 54 -2.84 -1.57 -4.49
CA ILE A 54 -1.54 -1.80 -3.84
C ILE A 54 -1.70 -2.83 -2.70
N ARG A 55 -2.76 -2.70 -1.88
CA ARG A 55 -3.10 -3.68 -0.85
C ARG A 55 -3.32 -5.07 -1.44
N ASP A 56 -4.07 -5.17 -2.50
CA ASP A 56 -4.42 -6.46 -3.13
C ASP A 56 -3.18 -7.16 -3.70
N LEU A 57 -2.26 -6.39 -4.29
CA LEU A 57 -0.96 -6.89 -4.73
C LEU A 57 -0.07 -7.36 -3.56
N MET A 58 -0.06 -6.63 -2.45
CA MET A 58 0.86 -6.84 -1.33
C MET A 58 0.34 -7.89 -0.36
N VAL A 59 -0.95 -7.78 0.00
CA VAL A 59 -1.55 -8.52 1.12
C VAL A 59 -2.35 -9.72 0.63
N ARG A 60 -3.13 -9.57 -0.45
CA ARG A 60 -4.03 -10.61 -0.96
C ARG A 60 -3.41 -11.47 -2.06
N GLY A 61 -2.25 -11.11 -2.58
CA GLY A 61 -1.55 -11.85 -3.63
C GLY A 61 -2.20 -11.77 -5.01
N LEU A 62 -3.15 -10.84 -5.25
CA LEU A 62 -3.79 -10.68 -6.56
C LEU A 62 -2.80 -10.13 -7.59
N ARG A 63 -2.92 -10.57 -8.83
CA ARG A 63 -1.96 -10.24 -9.90
C ARG A 63 -2.61 -9.81 -11.21
N THR A 64 -3.84 -10.19 -11.47
CA THR A 64 -4.49 -9.99 -12.76
C THR A 64 -5.64 -8.98 -12.68
N PHE A 65 -5.94 -8.32 -13.80
CA PHE A 65 -7.09 -7.41 -13.91
C PHE A 65 -8.39 -8.05 -13.40
N LYS A 66 -8.61 -9.31 -13.79
CA LYS A 66 -9.82 -10.06 -13.43
C LYS A 66 -9.91 -10.34 -11.93
N GLU A 67 -8.78 -10.59 -11.28
CA GLU A 67 -8.73 -10.79 -9.83
C GLU A 67 -9.04 -9.49 -9.09
N PHE A 68 -8.47 -8.35 -9.50
CA PHE A 68 -8.80 -7.05 -8.91
C PHE A 68 -10.28 -6.70 -9.07
N GLN A 69 -10.85 -6.95 -10.25
CA GLN A 69 -12.27 -6.69 -10.50
C GLN A 69 -13.17 -7.53 -9.56
N ARG A 70 -12.72 -8.73 -9.19
CA ARG A 70 -13.42 -9.66 -8.30
C ARG A 70 -13.00 -9.54 -6.83
N SER A 71 -12.20 -8.55 -6.46
CA SER A 71 -11.67 -8.38 -5.10
C SER A 71 -12.74 -8.12 -4.02
N GLY A 72 -13.98 -7.85 -4.43
CA GLY A 72 -15.10 -7.57 -3.52
C GLY A 72 -15.34 -6.09 -3.26
N GLU A 73 -14.44 -5.20 -3.75
CA GLU A 73 -14.54 -3.75 -3.51
C GLU A 73 -15.48 -3.03 -4.50
N GLY A 74 -15.94 -3.70 -5.55
CA GLY A 74 -16.89 -3.14 -6.52
C GLY A 74 -16.30 -2.10 -7.47
N ILE A 75 -15.00 -2.18 -7.78
CA ILE A 75 -14.36 -1.26 -8.71
C ILE A 75 -14.87 -1.46 -10.15
N ALA A 76 -15.29 -0.38 -10.79
CA ALA A 76 -15.68 -0.42 -12.20
C ALA A 76 -14.44 -0.65 -13.10
N SER A 77 -14.60 -1.38 -14.20
CA SER A 77 -13.52 -1.80 -15.08
C SER A 77 -12.72 -0.63 -15.69
N ASN A 78 -13.40 0.46 -16.07
CA ASN A 78 -12.78 1.67 -16.57
C ASN A 78 -11.92 2.37 -15.52
N ILE A 79 -12.39 2.43 -14.27
CA ILE A 79 -11.64 3.00 -13.15
C ILE A 79 -10.43 2.12 -12.84
N LEU A 80 -10.60 0.80 -12.81
CA LEU A 80 -9.50 -0.13 -12.58
C LEU A 80 -8.40 0.03 -13.64
N SER A 81 -8.78 0.10 -14.92
CA SER A 81 -7.83 0.30 -16.02
C SER A 81 -7.05 1.62 -15.87
N ASP A 82 -7.75 2.71 -15.57
CA ASP A 82 -7.14 4.03 -15.38
C ASP A 82 -6.16 4.01 -14.17
N ARG A 83 -6.54 3.39 -13.06
CA ARG A 83 -5.68 3.32 -11.87
C ARG A 83 -4.45 2.44 -12.07
N LEU A 84 -4.60 1.30 -12.74
CA LEU A 84 -3.45 0.46 -13.09
C LEU A 84 -2.46 1.21 -13.97
N HIS A 85 -2.95 1.91 -15.01
CA HIS A 85 -2.10 2.74 -15.86
C HIS A 85 -1.41 3.87 -15.09
N LYS A 86 -2.13 4.57 -14.20
CA LYS A 86 -1.58 5.63 -13.35
C LYS A 86 -0.48 5.11 -12.43
N LEU A 87 -0.70 3.98 -11.77
CA LEU A 87 0.28 3.36 -10.88
C LEU A 87 1.51 2.86 -11.64
N GLU A 88 1.33 2.33 -12.84
CA GLU A 88 2.43 1.90 -13.72
C GLU A 88 3.26 3.11 -14.19
N THR A 89 2.61 4.17 -14.67
CA THR A 89 3.26 5.42 -15.05
C THR A 89 4.03 6.06 -13.90
N ALA A 90 3.52 5.96 -12.67
CA ALA A 90 4.19 6.42 -11.46
C ALA A 90 5.34 5.50 -10.98
N GLY A 91 5.54 4.35 -11.65
CA GLY A 91 6.56 3.37 -11.29
C GLY A 91 6.28 2.65 -9.96
N ILE A 92 5.02 2.57 -9.53
CA ILE A 92 4.59 1.83 -8.34
C ILE A 92 4.39 0.35 -8.65
N ILE A 93 3.89 0.06 -9.85
CA ILE A 93 3.69 -1.31 -10.35
C ILE A 93 4.35 -1.47 -11.72
N THR A 94 4.54 -2.73 -12.11
CA THR A 94 4.87 -3.14 -13.48
C THR A 94 3.83 -4.12 -13.98
N ALA A 95 3.57 -4.11 -15.29
CA ALA A 95 2.76 -5.10 -15.99
C ALA A 95 3.66 -6.04 -16.78
N GLU A 96 3.69 -7.31 -16.41
CA GLU A 96 4.40 -8.37 -17.14
C GLU A 96 3.38 -9.11 -18.01
N GLN A 97 3.53 -9.04 -19.33
CA GLN A 97 2.64 -9.77 -20.24
C GLN A 97 2.89 -11.28 -20.16
N GLU A 98 1.81 -12.06 -20.12
CA GLU A 98 1.92 -13.52 -20.11
C GLU A 98 2.41 -14.02 -21.47
N LYS A 99 3.42 -14.91 -21.47
CA LYS A 99 4.04 -15.43 -22.72
C LYS A 99 3.04 -16.18 -23.60
N THR A 100 2.04 -16.82 -22.97
CA THR A 100 1.03 -17.66 -23.64
C THR A 100 -0.21 -16.88 -24.10
N ASP A 101 -0.53 -15.75 -23.43
CA ASP A 101 -1.65 -14.91 -23.78
C ASP A 101 -1.32 -13.42 -23.57
N ARG A 102 -0.94 -12.73 -24.64
CA ARG A 102 -0.59 -11.31 -24.62
C ARG A 102 -1.72 -10.38 -24.15
N ARG A 103 -2.95 -10.89 -24.03
CA ARG A 103 -4.09 -10.14 -23.50
C ARG A 103 -4.11 -10.15 -21.96
N ARG A 104 -3.30 -11.02 -21.33
CA ARG A 104 -3.19 -11.12 -19.88
C ARG A 104 -1.91 -10.45 -19.42
N ALA A 105 -2.07 -9.53 -18.49
CA ALA A 105 -0.96 -8.92 -17.78
C ALA A 105 -0.98 -9.35 -16.32
N ASN A 106 0.18 -9.71 -15.81
CA ASN A 106 0.44 -9.94 -14.39
C ASN A 106 1.06 -8.68 -13.80
N TYR A 107 0.37 -8.06 -12.88
CA TYR A 107 0.84 -6.85 -12.21
C TYR A 107 1.68 -7.20 -10.98
N ARG A 108 2.73 -6.43 -10.76
CA ARG A 108 3.61 -6.54 -9.59
C ARG A 108 3.98 -5.18 -9.04
N LEU A 109 4.20 -5.14 -7.72
CA LEU A 109 4.84 -3.98 -7.11
C LEU A 109 6.30 -3.90 -7.53
N THR A 110 6.75 -2.70 -7.82
CA THR A 110 8.18 -2.37 -7.91
C THR A 110 8.79 -2.25 -6.51
N GLU A 111 10.08 -1.98 -6.41
CA GLU A 111 10.71 -1.64 -5.13
C GLU A 111 10.08 -0.39 -4.52
N LYS A 112 9.83 0.64 -5.32
CA LYS A 112 9.08 1.84 -4.91
C LYS A 112 7.66 1.52 -4.43
N GLY A 113 7.03 0.49 -5.02
CA GLY A 113 5.68 0.05 -4.63
C GLY A 113 5.67 -0.69 -3.31
N ILE A 114 6.63 -1.60 -3.04
CA ILE A 114 6.70 -2.31 -1.76
C ILE A 114 7.09 -1.39 -0.60
N ASP A 115 7.76 -0.28 -0.86
CA ASP A 115 8.06 0.74 0.15
C ASP A 115 6.82 1.42 0.74
N LEU A 116 5.62 1.21 0.16
CA LEU A 116 4.34 1.61 0.73
C LEU A 116 3.80 0.66 1.81
N ALA A 117 4.49 -0.46 2.09
CA ALA A 117 4.05 -1.41 3.11
C ALA A 117 3.81 -0.78 4.49
N PRO A 118 4.69 0.11 5.01
CA PRO A 118 4.43 0.78 6.29
C PRO A 118 3.17 1.65 6.27
N VAL A 119 2.91 2.35 5.15
CA VAL A 119 1.72 3.20 5.01
C VAL A 119 0.45 2.36 5.08
N LEU A 120 0.41 1.22 4.38
CA LEU A 120 -0.75 0.31 4.39
C LEU A 120 -0.94 -0.35 5.76
N LEU A 121 0.14 -0.72 6.44
CA LEU A 121 0.06 -1.29 7.78
C LEU A 121 -0.55 -0.30 8.77
N GLU A 122 -0.11 0.97 8.78
CA GLU A 122 -0.66 1.98 9.67
C GLU A 122 -2.12 2.34 9.32
N LEU A 123 -2.48 2.37 8.04
CA LEU A 123 -3.89 2.55 7.63
C LEU A 123 -4.77 1.39 8.11
N LEU A 124 -4.28 0.15 8.05
CA LEU A 124 -4.99 -1.03 8.54
C LEU A 124 -5.21 -0.93 10.06
N ILE A 125 -4.16 -0.65 10.81
CA ILE A 125 -4.21 -0.53 12.28
C ILE A 125 -5.15 0.61 12.68
N TRP A 126 -5.01 1.77 12.05
CA TRP A 126 -5.86 2.93 12.32
C TRP A 126 -7.34 2.63 12.03
N GLY A 127 -7.63 2.04 10.87
CA GLY A 127 -9.00 1.69 10.49
C GLY A 127 -9.62 0.66 11.44
N ALA A 128 -8.86 -0.37 11.82
CA ALA A 128 -9.34 -1.40 12.74
C ALA A 128 -9.60 -0.88 14.16
N ARG A 129 -8.89 0.16 14.59
CA ARG A 129 -9.06 0.76 15.93
C ARG A 129 -10.19 1.78 16.00
N ASN A 130 -10.38 2.53 14.93
CA ASN A 130 -11.28 3.70 14.97
C ASN A 130 -12.62 3.44 14.30
N GLU A 131 -12.73 2.37 13.48
CA GLU A 131 -13.92 2.08 12.69
C GLU A 131 -14.46 0.67 13.01
N ASN A 132 -15.74 0.46 12.76
CA ASN A 132 -16.36 -0.86 12.88
C ASN A 132 -15.97 -1.71 11.65
N THR A 133 -14.89 -2.45 11.76
CA THR A 133 -14.38 -3.33 10.70
C THR A 133 -14.56 -4.80 11.04
N GLY A 134 -14.42 -5.70 10.05
CA GLY A 134 -14.39 -7.15 10.26
C GLY A 134 -13.03 -7.68 10.73
N ALA A 135 -12.04 -6.80 11.01
CA ALA A 135 -10.71 -7.23 11.43
C ALA A 135 -10.74 -7.84 12.85
N PRO A 136 -10.24 -9.09 13.03
CA PRO A 136 -10.17 -9.69 14.35
C PRO A 136 -9.17 -8.93 15.24
N CYS A 137 -9.60 -8.52 16.45
CA CYS A 137 -8.76 -7.74 17.37
C CYS A 137 -7.38 -8.38 17.61
N ALA A 138 -7.33 -9.69 17.83
CA ALA A 138 -6.07 -10.40 18.06
C ALA A 138 -5.09 -10.30 16.88
N VAL A 139 -5.58 -10.29 15.64
CA VAL A 139 -4.75 -10.11 14.44
C VAL A 139 -4.19 -8.69 14.38
N VAL A 140 -5.00 -7.70 14.71
CA VAL A 140 -4.58 -6.28 14.72
C VAL A 140 -3.54 -6.04 15.82
N GLU A 141 -3.76 -6.56 17.03
CA GLU A 141 -2.83 -6.49 18.16
C GLU A 141 -1.49 -7.17 17.84
N GLU A 142 -1.52 -8.32 17.19
CA GLU A 142 -0.31 -9.02 16.72
C GLU A 142 0.48 -8.19 15.70
N MET A 143 -0.21 -7.59 14.72
CA MET A 143 0.43 -6.73 13.72
C MET A 143 1.03 -5.49 14.36
N GLU A 144 0.34 -4.91 15.31
CA GLU A 144 0.78 -3.72 16.02
C GLU A 144 2.01 -3.99 16.89
N SER A 145 2.01 -5.11 17.59
CA SER A 145 3.13 -5.53 18.45
C SER A 145 4.36 -6.00 17.64
N ASN A 146 4.16 -6.48 16.43
CA ASN A 146 5.20 -7.07 15.59
C ASN A 146 5.36 -6.36 14.23
N ARG A 147 5.21 -5.03 14.18
CA ARG A 147 5.28 -4.23 12.94
C ARG A 147 6.48 -4.58 12.06
N GLU A 148 7.67 -4.64 12.63
CA GLU A 148 8.90 -4.95 11.90
C GLU A 148 8.86 -6.33 11.24
N LYS A 149 8.34 -7.35 11.94
CA LYS A 149 8.19 -8.71 11.40
C LYS A 149 7.19 -8.74 10.25
N VAL A 150 6.06 -8.04 10.37
CA VAL A 150 5.03 -7.94 9.32
C VAL A 150 5.62 -7.29 8.08
N LEU A 151 6.35 -6.19 8.23
CA LEU A 151 7.00 -5.47 7.13
C LEU A 151 8.13 -6.30 6.48
N ALA A 152 8.92 -7.00 7.28
CA ALA A 152 9.97 -7.90 6.79
C ALA A 152 9.37 -9.05 5.98
N GLU A 153 8.26 -9.64 6.45
CA GLU A 153 7.56 -10.72 5.75
C GLU A 153 6.92 -10.24 4.44
N ALA A 154 6.28 -9.06 4.42
CA ALA A 154 5.75 -8.46 3.20
C ALA A 154 6.87 -8.27 2.15
N ARG A 155 8.03 -7.78 2.58
CA ARG A 155 9.19 -7.57 1.71
C ARG A 155 9.82 -8.88 1.25
N ARG A 156 9.88 -9.92 2.10
CA ARG A 156 10.32 -11.27 1.75
C ARG A 156 9.45 -11.84 0.63
N ARG A 157 8.13 -11.87 0.83
CA ARG A 157 7.16 -12.37 -0.15
C ARG A 157 7.26 -11.64 -1.48
N TRP A 158 7.41 -10.33 -1.45
CA TRP A 158 7.61 -9.54 -2.66
C TRP A 158 8.88 -9.97 -3.43
N ARG A 159 10.01 -10.18 -2.74
CA ARG A 159 11.27 -10.64 -3.35
C ARG A 159 11.15 -12.04 -3.94
N GLU A 160 10.55 -12.95 -3.19
CA GLU A 160 10.39 -14.35 -3.57
C GLU A 160 9.25 -14.58 -4.57
N ARG A 161 8.53 -13.54 -4.97
CA ARG A 161 7.35 -13.63 -5.84
C ARG A 161 6.23 -14.53 -5.26
N ASP A 162 6.17 -14.64 -3.96
CA ASP A 162 5.14 -15.39 -3.25
C ASP A 162 3.78 -14.69 -3.40
N THR A 163 2.79 -15.40 -3.92
CA THR A 163 1.43 -14.91 -4.14
C THR A 163 0.45 -15.39 -3.09
N THR A 164 0.90 -16.14 -2.08
CA THR A 164 0.02 -16.53 -0.98
C THR A 164 -0.42 -15.28 -0.19
N PRO A 165 -1.69 -15.21 0.24
CA PRO A 165 -2.15 -14.07 1.04
C PRO A 165 -1.33 -13.92 2.32
N LEU A 166 -0.88 -12.68 2.60
CA LEU A 166 -0.18 -12.36 3.85
C LEU A 166 -1.14 -12.44 5.05
N ILE A 167 -2.38 -12.06 4.83
CA ILE A 167 -3.45 -12.03 5.83
C ILE A 167 -4.70 -12.64 5.18
N PRO A 168 -5.44 -13.52 5.90
CA PRO A 168 -6.75 -13.98 5.45
C PRO A 168 -7.69 -12.81 5.16
N ARG A 169 -8.64 -13.01 4.24
CA ARG A 169 -9.69 -12.01 4.02
C ARG A 169 -10.52 -11.90 5.29
N PHE A 170 -10.67 -10.69 5.81
CA PHE A 170 -11.51 -10.47 7.00
C PHE A 170 -12.99 -10.81 6.75
N ASP A 171 -13.45 -10.67 5.50
CA ASP A 171 -14.80 -11.05 5.08
C ASP A 171 -15.06 -12.56 5.22
N ASP A 172 -14.03 -13.39 5.07
CA ASP A 172 -14.14 -14.85 5.20
C ASP A 172 -14.22 -15.28 6.68
N VAL A 173 -13.86 -14.40 7.60
CA VAL A 173 -13.88 -14.65 9.06
C VAL A 173 -15.19 -14.23 9.71
N VAL A 174 -15.95 -13.33 9.09
CA VAL A 174 -17.16 -12.67 9.69
C VAL A 174 -18.43 -13.51 9.57
N HIS A 175 -18.43 -14.71 8.98
CA HIS A 175 -19.63 -15.55 8.85
C HIS A 175 -19.96 -16.40 10.10
N LYS A 176 -19.64 -15.90 11.32
CA LYS A 176 -20.32 -16.35 12.55
C LYS A 176 -20.95 -15.14 13.24
N PRO A 177 -22.28 -15.07 13.38
CA PRO A 177 -22.93 -13.98 14.12
C PRO A 177 -22.61 -14.16 15.62
N GLY A 178 -21.52 -13.55 16.07
CA GLY A 178 -21.06 -13.53 17.45
C GLY A 178 -21.01 -12.10 17.98
N LYS A 179 -21.82 -11.85 18.99
CA LYS A 179 -21.95 -10.69 19.90
C LYS A 179 -21.02 -9.50 19.64
N LYS A 180 -21.62 -8.35 19.32
CA LYS A 180 -20.98 -7.03 19.22
C LYS A 180 -20.18 -6.74 20.50
N PRO A 181 -18.88 -6.40 20.41
CA PRO A 181 -18.14 -5.87 21.56
C PRO A 181 -18.71 -4.49 21.92
N LYS A 182 -18.98 -4.26 23.20
CA LYS A 182 -19.33 -2.93 23.73
C LYS A 182 -18.06 -2.08 23.74
N ILE A 183 -18.02 -1.05 22.93
CA ILE A 183 -16.99 -0.02 22.99
C ILE A 183 -17.25 0.79 24.28
N GLN A 184 -16.42 0.62 25.29
CA GLN A 184 -16.35 1.55 26.41
C GLN A 184 -15.64 2.81 25.93
N ARG A 185 -16.40 3.89 25.78
CA ARG A 185 -15.82 5.22 25.63
C ARG A 185 -15.28 5.61 27.00
N ALA A 186 -13.96 5.76 27.08
CA ALA A 186 -13.33 6.42 28.21
C ALA A 186 -13.78 7.89 28.24
N SER A 187 -14.29 8.34 29.37
CA SER A 187 -14.68 9.71 29.71
C SER A 187 -13.46 10.59 29.85
#